data_4e927c5e0265782206ce8a28f7843704
#
_entry.id   4e927c5e0265782206ce8a28f7843704
#
_cell.length_a   1.000
_cell.length_b   1.000
_cell.length_c   1.000
_cell.angle_alpha   90.00
_cell.angle_beta   90.00
_cell.angle_gamma   90.00
#
_symmetry.space_group_name_H-M   'P 1'
#
loop_
_entity.id
_entity.type
_entity.pdbx_description
1 polymer ?
#
loop_
_entity_poly.entity_id
_entity_poly.type
_entity_poly.pdbx_seq_one_letter_code
_entity_poly.pdbx_strand_id
1 'polypeptide(L)'
;MIDIKFLRENPDAVKENIKKKFQDYKLPLVDQVIELDEQSRAVKKQADELRSNRNKISKQIGSLMAQGKKEEGMALKEEVTKQAQQLAELEKQESDLSAKVTEIMMQIPNIIDPSVPIGKDDSQNVEIEKFGDPFVPDFEIPYHTEIMEKFNGIDLDSARKVAGNGFYYLMGDIARLHSAVIAYARDFMINRGFTYCVPPFMIRSNVVTGVMSFAEMDSMMYKIEGEDLYLIGTSEHSMIGKFIDTINKEENLPYTLTSYSPCFRKEKGAHGIEERGVYRIHQFEKQEMIVVCKPEDSKMWFDKLWQNTVDLFRSMDIPVRTLECCSGDLADLKVRSLDVEAWSPRQKKYFEVGSCSNLGDAQARRLKILSLIHISEPTRRSYI
;
A
#
# COMPACT_ATOMS: atom_id res chain seq x y z
N MET A 1 5.82 1.10 -5.83
CA MET A 1 6.84 0.76 -6.87
C MET A 1 7.59 2.05 -7.19
N ILE A 2 8.93 2.03 -7.19
CA ILE A 2 9.74 3.19 -7.59
C ILE A 2 9.59 3.53 -9.07
N ASP A 3 10.03 4.73 -9.48
CA ASP A 3 10.03 5.13 -10.88
C ASP A 3 11.11 4.34 -11.66
N ILE A 4 10.73 3.71 -12.76
CA ILE A 4 11.67 2.97 -13.62
C ILE A 4 12.72 3.89 -14.26
N LYS A 5 12.36 5.16 -14.52
CA LYS A 5 13.31 6.15 -15.03
C LYS A 5 14.35 6.47 -13.96
N PHE A 6 13.94 6.65 -12.71
CA PHE A 6 14.86 6.86 -11.59
C PHE A 6 15.80 5.67 -11.43
N LEU A 7 15.28 4.43 -11.50
CA LEU A 7 16.09 3.22 -11.39
C LEU A 7 17.16 3.14 -12.50
N ARG A 8 16.79 3.47 -13.74
CA ARG A 8 17.73 3.47 -14.86
C ARG A 8 18.84 4.52 -14.72
N GLU A 9 18.47 5.71 -14.28
CA GLU A 9 19.39 6.84 -14.15
C GLU A 9 20.27 6.73 -12.90
N ASN A 10 19.80 6.02 -11.87
CA ASN A 10 20.46 5.93 -10.55
C ASN A 10 20.49 4.51 -9.99
N PRO A 11 21.00 3.49 -10.73
CA PRO A 11 20.97 2.10 -10.28
C PRO A 11 21.77 1.88 -8.98
N ASP A 12 22.89 2.57 -8.81
CA ASP A 12 23.73 2.45 -7.61
C ASP A 12 23.01 3.00 -6.36
N ALA A 13 22.26 4.08 -6.50
CA ALA A 13 21.45 4.62 -5.40
C ALA A 13 20.34 3.62 -4.96
N VAL A 14 19.72 2.93 -5.93
CA VAL A 14 18.73 1.88 -5.63
C VAL A 14 19.39 0.69 -4.94
N LYS A 15 20.56 0.24 -5.42
CA LYS A 15 21.32 -0.84 -4.78
C LYS A 15 21.78 -0.48 -3.37
N GLU A 16 22.22 0.75 -3.15
CA GLU A 16 22.59 1.25 -1.82
C GLU A 16 21.36 1.27 -0.88
N ASN A 17 20.20 1.71 -1.36
CA ASN A 17 18.96 1.67 -0.58
C ASN A 17 18.56 0.24 -0.19
N ILE A 18 18.69 -0.74 -1.10
CA ILE A 18 18.46 -2.15 -0.82
C ILE A 18 19.37 -2.64 0.32
N LYS A 19 20.66 -2.27 0.28
CA LYS A 19 21.63 -2.59 1.35
C LYS A 19 21.24 -1.95 2.68
N LYS A 20 20.84 -0.67 2.67
CA LYS A 20 20.36 0.03 3.89
C LYS A 20 19.14 -0.66 4.52
N LYS A 21 18.33 -1.34 3.72
CA LYS A 21 17.20 -2.15 4.17
C LYS A 21 17.57 -3.59 4.54
N PHE A 22 18.83 -3.96 4.48
CA PHE A 22 19.31 -5.34 4.76
C PHE A 22 18.68 -6.41 3.85
N GLN A 23 18.41 -6.05 2.60
CA GLN A 23 17.76 -6.92 1.61
C GLN A 23 18.69 -7.26 0.44
N ASP A 24 19.97 -7.56 0.71
CA ASP A 24 21.01 -7.78 -0.31
C ASP A 24 20.62 -8.84 -1.35
N TYR A 25 19.75 -9.79 -0.99
CA TYR A 25 19.21 -10.79 -1.92
C TYR A 25 18.39 -10.20 -3.08
N LYS A 26 17.97 -8.94 -2.98
CA LYS A 26 17.26 -8.20 -4.05
C LYS A 26 18.19 -7.43 -4.99
N LEU A 27 19.49 -7.33 -4.72
CA LEU A 27 20.44 -6.60 -5.57
C LEU A 27 20.41 -7.02 -7.04
N PRO A 28 20.34 -8.34 -7.36
CA PRO A 28 20.30 -8.78 -8.77
C PRO A 28 19.04 -8.30 -9.52
N LEU A 29 17.95 -8.01 -8.82
CA LEU A 29 16.70 -7.56 -9.43
C LEU A 29 16.88 -6.21 -10.15
N VAL A 30 17.77 -5.34 -9.66
CA VAL A 30 18.04 -4.03 -10.27
C VAL A 30 18.62 -4.21 -11.68
N ASP A 31 19.62 -5.08 -11.83
CA ASP A 31 20.26 -5.33 -13.11
C ASP A 31 19.30 -6.04 -14.08
N GLN A 32 18.51 -7.00 -13.58
CA GLN A 32 17.47 -7.68 -14.37
C GLN A 32 16.41 -6.71 -14.92
N VAL A 33 15.97 -5.74 -14.12
CA VAL A 33 15.02 -4.72 -14.59
C VAL A 33 15.63 -3.87 -15.68
N ILE A 34 16.88 -3.43 -15.53
CA ILE A 34 17.57 -2.60 -16.54
C ILE A 34 17.65 -3.34 -17.86
N GLU A 35 18.08 -4.60 -17.84
CA GLU A 35 18.19 -5.43 -19.05
C GLU A 35 16.83 -5.64 -19.73
N LEU A 36 15.80 -6.03 -18.97
CA LEU A 36 14.45 -6.26 -19.51
C LEU A 36 13.79 -4.96 -20.02
N ASP A 37 14.01 -3.83 -19.35
CA ASP A 37 13.52 -2.53 -19.81
C ASP A 37 14.21 -2.09 -21.11
N GLU A 38 15.51 -2.35 -21.26
CA GLU A 38 16.23 -2.07 -22.50
C GLU A 38 15.67 -2.90 -23.66
N GLN A 39 15.44 -4.20 -23.44
CA GLN A 39 14.81 -5.08 -24.42
C GLN A 39 13.40 -4.61 -24.77
N SER A 40 12.58 -4.26 -23.77
CA SER A 40 11.22 -3.76 -23.98
C SER A 40 11.19 -2.49 -24.81
N ARG A 41 12.08 -1.54 -24.53
CA ARG A 41 12.20 -0.29 -25.30
C ARG A 41 12.68 -0.54 -26.74
N ALA A 42 13.59 -1.50 -26.95
CA ALA A 42 14.04 -1.87 -28.28
C ALA A 42 12.92 -2.48 -29.12
N VAL A 43 12.15 -3.42 -28.53
CA VAL A 43 10.96 -4.03 -29.18
C VAL A 43 9.89 -2.98 -29.49
N LYS A 44 9.61 -2.09 -28.54
CA LYS A 44 8.67 -0.98 -28.73
C LYS A 44 9.08 -0.08 -29.89
N LYS A 45 10.36 0.29 -29.99
CA LYS A 45 10.87 1.12 -31.08
C LYS A 45 10.65 0.43 -32.44
N GLN A 46 10.94 -0.89 -32.53
CA GLN A 46 10.71 -1.67 -33.75
C GLN A 46 9.22 -1.71 -34.11
N ALA A 47 8.33 -1.92 -33.12
CA ALA A 47 6.88 -1.91 -33.33
C ALA A 47 6.39 -0.54 -33.84
N ASP A 48 6.90 0.55 -33.27
CA ASP A 48 6.51 1.92 -33.67
C ASP A 48 7.01 2.27 -35.09
N GLU A 49 8.24 1.87 -35.45
CA GLU A 49 8.77 2.01 -36.78
C GLU A 49 7.94 1.23 -37.81
N LEU A 50 7.59 -0.03 -37.48
CA LEU A 50 6.78 -0.89 -38.36
C LEU A 50 5.37 -0.33 -38.51
N ARG A 51 4.77 0.18 -37.44
CA ARG A 51 3.45 0.85 -37.40
C ARG A 51 3.45 2.09 -38.29
N SER A 52 4.51 2.91 -38.22
CA SER A 52 4.69 4.10 -39.06
C SER A 52 4.81 3.72 -40.52
N ASN A 53 5.65 2.70 -40.84
CA ASN A 53 5.84 2.21 -42.20
C ASN A 53 4.54 1.66 -42.79
N ARG A 54 3.81 0.83 -42.08
CA ARG A 54 2.50 0.30 -42.49
C ARG A 54 1.51 1.40 -42.83
N ASN A 55 1.48 2.48 -42.03
CA ASN A 55 0.61 3.63 -42.28
C ASN A 55 0.98 4.37 -43.57
N LYS A 56 2.28 4.49 -43.88
CA LYS A 56 2.78 5.06 -45.16
C LYS A 56 2.39 4.20 -46.37
N ILE A 57 2.64 2.90 -46.28
CA ILE A 57 2.29 1.94 -47.35
C ILE A 57 0.78 1.91 -47.58
N SER A 58 -0.04 1.93 -46.54
CA SER A 58 -1.51 1.96 -46.67
C SER A 58 -2.01 3.19 -47.45
N LYS A 59 -1.38 4.36 -47.24
CA LYS A 59 -1.69 5.56 -48.03
C LYS A 59 -1.26 5.41 -49.50
N GLN A 60 -0.11 4.77 -49.77
CA GLN A 60 0.39 4.50 -51.14
C GLN A 60 -0.53 3.54 -51.89
N ILE A 61 -1.04 2.48 -51.23
CA ILE A 61 -2.04 1.56 -51.81
C ILE A 61 -3.25 2.33 -52.29
N GLY A 62 -3.80 3.23 -51.45
CA GLY A 62 -4.97 4.07 -51.82
C GLY A 62 -4.68 4.89 -53.08
N SER A 63 -3.51 5.51 -53.18
CA SER A 63 -3.08 6.28 -54.37
C SER A 63 -2.94 5.44 -55.64
N LEU A 64 -2.28 4.27 -55.54
CA LEU A 64 -2.09 3.37 -56.66
C LEU A 64 -3.39 2.78 -57.18
N MET A 65 -4.30 2.42 -56.28
CA MET A 65 -5.65 1.95 -56.66
C MET A 65 -6.44 3.03 -57.40
N ALA A 66 -6.35 4.27 -56.94
CA ALA A 66 -7.01 5.42 -57.63
C ALA A 66 -6.42 5.70 -59.02
N GLN A 67 -5.12 5.36 -59.23
CA GLN A 67 -4.43 5.50 -60.53
C GLN A 67 -4.63 4.28 -61.43
N GLY A 68 -5.38 3.25 -61.05
CA GLY A 68 -5.62 2.05 -61.84
C GLY A 68 -4.48 1.01 -61.83
N LYS A 69 -3.43 1.23 -61.03
CA LYS A 69 -2.27 0.33 -60.89
C LYS A 69 -2.53 -0.81 -59.91
N LYS A 70 -3.45 -1.70 -60.27
CA LYS A 70 -3.95 -2.77 -59.41
C LYS A 70 -2.90 -3.77 -58.97
N GLU A 71 -1.97 -4.21 -59.85
CA GLU A 71 -0.94 -5.20 -59.54
C GLU A 71 0.05 -4.66 -58.50
N GLU A 72 0.56 -3.42 -58.67
CA GLU A 72 1.42 -2.75 -57.70
C GLU A 72 0.70 -2.57 -56.33
N GLY A 73 -0.59 -2.20 -56.36
CA GLY A 73 -1.36 -2.09 -55.14
C GLY A 73 -1.60 -3.42 -54.42
N MET A 74 -1.74 -4.53 -55.15
CA MET A 74 -1.89 -5.86 -54.56
C MET A 74 -0.58 -6.36 -53.94
N ALA A 75 0.58 -6.14 -54.58
CA ALA A 75 1.88 -6.48 -53.99
C ALA A 75 2.14 -5.76 -52.66
N LEU A 76 1.83 -4.45 -52.59
CA LEU A 76 1.94 -3.69 -51.36
C LEU A 76 0.93 -4.14 -50.29
N LYS A 77 -0.22 -4.66 -50.71
CA LYS A 77 -1.20 -5.21 -49.75
C LYS A 77 -0.71 -6.50 -49.08
N GLU A 78 0.00 -7.36 -49.81
CA GLU A 78 0.65 -8.53 -49.24
C GLU A 78 1.74 -8.14 -48.25
N GLU A 79 2.54 -7.13 -48.59
CA GLU A 79 3.56 -6.59 -47.68
C GLU A 79 2.94 -6.06 -46.38
N VAL A 80 1.86 -5.28 -46.46
CA VAL A 80 1.12 -4.79 -45.28
C VAL A 80 0.61 -5.95 -44.45
N THR A 81 0.16 -7.05 -45.05
CA THR A 81 -0.30 -8.24 -44.34
C THR A 81 0.82 -8.91 -43.54
N LYS A 82 2.01 -9.06 -44.16
CA LYS A 82 3.20 -9.59 -43.47
C LYS A 82 3.63 -8.66 -42.33
N GLN A 83 3.68 -7.36 -42.58
CA GLN A 83 4.01 -6.38 -41.54
C GLN A 83 2.98 -6.39 -40.37
N ALA A 84 1.71 -6.66 -40.65
CA ALA A 84 0.68 -6.78 -39.61
C ALA A 84 0.94 -7.99 -38.67
N GLN A 85 1.39 -9.13 -39.25
CA GLN A 85 1.77 -10.31 -38.45
C GLN A 85 2.99 -10.03 -37.57
N GLN A 86 4.03 -9.42 -38.17
CA GLN A 86 5.25 -9.03 -37.45
C GLN A 86 4.94 -8.04 -36.33
N LEU A 87 4.06 -7.07 -36.59
CA LEU A 87 3.63 -6.09 -35.59
C LEU A 87 2.92 -6.76 -34.41
N ALA A 88 2.01 -7.70 -34.68
CA ALA A 88 1.30 -8.43 -33.63
C ALA A 88 2.27 -9.23 -32.73
N GLU A 89 3.31 -9.82 -33.32
CA GLU A 89 4.34 -10.54 -32.55
C GLU A 89 5.18 -9.58 -31.70
N LEU A 90 5.60 -8.42 -32.25
CA LEU A 90 6.33 -7.40 -31.50
C LEU A 90 5.48 -6.81 -30.36
N GLU A 91 4.20 -6.55 -30.61
CA GLU A 91 3.26 -6.05 -29.58
C GLU A 91 3.09 -7.05 -28.43
N LYS A 92 3.03 -8.36 -28.75
CA LYS A 92 2.99 -9.41 -27.75
C LYS A 92 4.29 -9.46 -26.96
N GLN A 93 5.45 -9.42 -27.61
CA GLN A 93 6.76 -9.40 -26.93
C GLN A 93 6.91 -8.17 -26.03
N GLU A 94 6.50 -6.98 -26.50
CA GLU A 94 6.48 -5.76 -25.68
C GLU A 94 5.62 -5.93 -24.43
N SER A 95 4.42 -6.49 -24.60
CA SER A 95 3.49 -6.77 -23.48
C SER A 95 4.10 -7.72 -22.46
N ASP A 96 4.68 -8.83 -22.93
CA ASP A 96 5.29 -9.86 -22.08
C ASP A 96 6.51 -9.30 -21.31
N LEU A 97 7.36 -8.52 -21.98
CA LEU A 97 8.51 -7.86 -21.35
C LEU A 97 8.08 -6.81 -20.33
N SER A 98 7.09 -5.99 -20.67
CA SER A 98 6.54 -4.96 -19.77
C SER A 98 5.92 -5.60 -18.52
N ALA A 99 5.23 -6.72 -18.65
CA ALA A 99 4.68 -7.47 -17.52
C ALA A 99 5.78 -7.98 -16.58
N LYS A 100 6.86 -8.57 -17.14
CA LYS A 100 8.02 -9.04 -16.38
C LYS A 100 8.74 -7.89 -15.65
N VAL A 101 8.96 -6.77 -16.34
CA VAL A 101 9.55 -5.57 -15.74
C VAL A 101 8.71 -5.13 -14.54
N THR A 102 7.38 -5.05 -14.71
CA THR A 102 6.47 -4.64 -13.64
C THR A 102 6.54 -5.61 -12.46
N GLU A 103 6.52 -6.92 -12.70
CA GLU A 103 6.59 -7.95 -11.66
C GLU A 103 7.87 -7.82 -10.81
N ILE A 104 9.03 -7.61 -11.44
CA ILE A 104 10.29 -7.44 -10.72
C ILE A 104 10.33 -6.08 -10.00
N MET A 105 9.88 -5.01 -10.66
CA MET A 105 9.80 -3.68 -10.04
C MET A 105 8.92 -3.66 -8.78
N MET A 106 7.90 -4.49 -8.70
CA MET A 106 7.06 -4.61 -7.50
C MET A 106 7.78 -5.28 -6.32
N GLN A 107 8.91 -5.94 -6.53
CA GLN A 107 9.73 -6.56 -5.49
C GLN A 107 10.85 -5.63 -5.00
N ILE A 108 11.20 -4.60 -5.75
CA ILE A 108 12.22 -3.62 -5.37
C ILE A 108 11.62 -2.65 -4.35
N PRO A 109 12.26 -2.46 -3.18
CA PRO A 109 11.74 -1.57 -2.15
C PRO A 109 11.77 -0.10 -2.58
N ASN A 110 10.88 0.69 -2.00
CA ASN A 110 10.87 2.14 -2.18
C ASN A 110 12.14 2.77 -1.56
N ILE A 111 12.52 3.94 -2.04
CA ILE A 111 13.64 4.70 -1.50
C ILE A 111 13.24 5.28 -0.15
N ILE A 112 14.02 4.97 0.88
CA ILE A 112 13.77 5.49 2.23
C ILE A 112 14.16 6.96 2.34
N ASP A 113 13.44 7.70 3.20
CA ASP A 113 13.78 9.09 3.51
C ASP A 113 15.18 9.14 4.15
N PRO A 114 16.00 10.16 3.84
CA PRO A 114 17.34 10.30 4.45
C PRO A 114 17.34 10.42 5.98
N SER A 115 16.22 10.81 6.60
CA SER A 115 16.09 10.89 8.06
C SER A 115 15.88 9.54 8.74
N VAL A 116 15.53 8.49 7.99
CA VAL A 116 15.27 7.16 8.54
C VAL A 116 16.53 6.58 9.20
N PRO A 117 16.47 6.18 10.46
CA PRO A 117 17.60 5.55 11.14
C PRO A 117 17.96 4.21 10.49
N ILE A 118 19.26 3.95 10.37
CA ILE A 118 19.73 2.69 9.81
C ILE A 118 19.78 1.65 10.94
N GLY A 119 19.02 0.58 10.79
CA GLY A 119 18.90 -0.50 11.75
C GLY A 119 18.38 -1.77 11.07
N LYS A 120 18.64 -2.93 11.67
CA LYS A 120 18.39 -4.25 11.07
C LYS A 120 16.94 -4.71 11.27
N ASP A 121 16.37 -4.43 12.43
CA ASP A 121 15.05 -4.90 12.84
C ASP A 121 14.41 -3.93 13.85
N ASP A 122 13.19 -4.20 14.28
CA ASP A 122 12.37 -3.40 15.20
C ASP A 122 13.04 -3.06 16.52
N SER A 123 13.98 -3.89 17.01
CA SER A 123 14.76 -3.62 18.23
C SER A 123 15.64 -2.36 18.13
N GLN A 124 15.86 -1.87 16.91
CA GLN A 124 16.67 -0.70 16.59
C GLN A 124 15.83 0.53 16.19
N ASN A 125 14.53 0.45 16.37
CA ASN A 125 13.65 1.60 16.22
C ASN A 125 13.98 2.67 17.24
N VAL A 126 13.90 3.94 16.86
CA VAL A 126 14.35 5.07 17.67
C VAL A 126 13.16 5.77 18.31
N GLU A 127 13.16 5.85 19.64
CA GLU A 127 12.19 6.67 20.37
C GLU A 127 12.48 8.15 20.12
N ILE A 128 11.50 8.86 19.51
CA ILE A 128 11.65 10.27 19.17
C ILE A 128 10.90 11.19 20.12
N GLU A 129 9.80 10.74 20.71
CA GLU A 129 9.00 11.57 21.61
C GLU A 129 8.14 10.72 22.56
N LYS A 130 7.89 11.27 23.77
CA LYS A 130 6.94 10.76 24.74
C LYS A 130 5.90 11.81 25.10
N PHE A 131 4.68 11.37 25.26
CA PHE A 131 3.55 12.23 25.64
C PHE A 131 2.82 11.63 26.86
N GLY A 132 2.70 12.44 27.91
CA GLY A 132 2.13 12.03 29.18
C GLY A 132 3.09 11.20 30.04
N ASP A 133 2.81 11.14 31.33
CA ASP A 133 3.64 10.44 32.28
C ASP A 133 3.13 9.01 32.49
N PRO A 134 3.99 7.99 32.29
CA PRO A 134 3.63 6.60 32.54
C PRO A 134 3.29 6.40 34.02
N PHE A 135 2.06 6.02 34.31
CA PHE A 135 1.59 5.73 35.65
C PHE A 135 1.67 4.24 35.96
N VAL A 136 2.14 3.90 37.16
CA VAL A 136 2.13 2.53 37.70
C VAL A 136 1.46 2.59 39.06
N PRO A 137 0.27 2.01 39.25
CA PRO A 137 -0.40 2.01 40.55
C PRO A 137 0.35 1.12 41.57
N ASP A 138 0.09 1.31 42.84
CA ASP A 138 0.64 0.54 43.93
C ASP A 138 -0.09 -0.79 44.20
N PHE A 139 -1.09 -1.12 43.37
CA PHE A 139 -1.84 -2.38 43.42
C PHE A 139 -1.61 -3.20 42.12
N GLU A 140 -1.82 -4.51 42.21
CA GLU A 140 -1.76 -5.40 41.04
C GLU A 140 -2.97 -5.18 40.12
N ILE A 141 -2.70 -4.85 38.87
CA ILE A 141 -3.73 -4.72 37.84
C ILE A 141 -4.06 -6.11 37.28
N PRO A 142 -5.32 -6.56 37.33
CA PRO A 142 -5.75 -7.82 36.69
C PRO A 142 -5.51 -7.82 35.19
N TYR A 143 -5.46 -9.00 34.59
CA TYR A 143 -5.35 -9.12 33.14
C TYR A 143 -6.63 -8.56 32.48
N HIS A 144 -6.52 -7.99 31.25
CA HIS A 144 -7.67 -7.39 30.60
C HIS A 144 -8.84 -8.38 30.39
N THR A 145 -8.55 -9.64 30.07
CA THR A 145 -9.58 -10.68 29.97
C THR A 145 -10.23 -11.00 31.32
N GLU A 146 -9.48 -11.00 32.42
CA GLU A 146 -10.02 -11.19 33.77
C GLU A 146 -10.97 -10.05 34.17
N ILE A 147 -10.62 -8.81 33.76
CA ILE A 147 -11.51 -7.66 33.95
C ILE A 147 -12.80 -7.83 33.16
N MET A 148 -12.66 -8.20 31.87
CA MET A 148 -13.81 -8.41 30.97
C MET A 148 -14.71 -9.54 31.48
N GLU A 149 -14.13 -10.64 31.98
CA GLU A 149 -14.87 -11.78 32.56
C GLU A 149 -15.67 -11.37 33.81
N LYS A 150 -15.12 -10.50 34.70
CA LYS A 150 -15.85 -9.96 35.87
C LYS A 150 -17.10 -9.18 35.47
N PHE A 151 -17.12 -8.59 34.31
CA PHE A 151 -18.29 -7.88 33.75
C PHE A 151 -19.15 -8.77 32.84
N ASN A 152 -18.91 -10.09 32.77
CA ASN A 152 -19.52 -11.00 31.80
C ASN A 152 -19.47 -10.45 30.38
N GLY A 153 -18.37 -9.78 30.05
CA GLY A 153 -18.20 -8.98 28.84
C GLY A 153 -17.39 -9.66 27.73
N ILE A 154 -16.88 -10.87 27.98
CA ILE A 154 -16.11 -11.65 26.99
C ILE A 154 -16.44 -13.13 27.07
N ASP A 155 -16.51 -13.82 25.92
CA ASP A 155 -16.66 -15.28 25.82
C ASP A 155 -15.72 -15.82 24.73
N LEU A 156 -14.56 -16.27 25.16
CA LEU A 156 -13.55 -16.88 24.29
C LEU A 156 -13.82 -18.36 23.99
N ASP A 157 -14.53 -19.07 24.89
CA ASP A 157 -14.83 -20.48 24.72
C ASP A 157 -15.89 -20.71 23.64
N SER A 158 -16.92 -19.89 23.60
CA SER A 158 -17.92 -19.92 22.54
C SER A 158 -17.31 -19.49 21.20
N ALA A 159 -16.46 -18.46 21.21
CA ALA A 159 -15.77 -18.03 20.00
C ALA A 159 -14.89 -19.13 19.41
N ARG A 160 -14.17 -19.87 20.27
CA ARG A 160 -13.35 -21.03 19.85
C ARG A 160 -14.18 -22.11 19.19
N LYS A 161 -15.38 -22.40 19.68
CA LYS A 161 -16.30 -23.38 19.09
C LYS A 161 -16.83 -22.95 17.72
N VAL A 162 -17.04 -21.65 17.52
CA VAL A 162 -17.65 -21.08 16.31
C VAL A 162 -16.62 -20.82 15.23
N ALA A 163 -15.47 -20.24 15.59
CA ALA A 163 -14.50 -19.70 14.62
C ALA A 163 -13.05 -20.16 14.86
N GLY A 164 -12.76 -20.82 15.98
CA GLY A 164 -11.41 -21.20 16.37
C GLY A 164 -10.75 -20.20 17.31
N ASN A 165 -9.45 -20.41 17.58
CA ASN A 165 -8.68 -19.50 18.40
C ASN A 165 -8.46 -18.15 17.68
N GLY A 166 -8.23 -17.08 18.44
CA GLY A 166 -7.99 -15.74 17.86
C GLY A 166 -9.26 -15.00 17.44
N PHE A 167 -10.43 -15.47 17.91
CA PHE A 167 -11.72 -14.78 17.81
C PHE A 167 -12.32 -14.56 19.19
N TYR A 168 -13.32 -13.68 19.30
CA TYR A 168 -13.94 -13.31 20.57
C TYR A 168 -15.43 -13.00 20.39
N TYR A 169 -16.17 -13.12 21.48
CA TYR A 169 -17.43 -12.42 21.66
C TYR A 169 -17.23 -11.34 22.72
N LEU A 170 -17.59 -10.10 22.41
CA LEU A 170 -17.76 -9.04 23.41
C LEU A 170 -19.24 -8.88 23.71
N MET A 171 -19.58 -8.68 24.98
CA MET A 171 -20.96 -8.62 25.42
C MET A 171 -21.18 -7.48 26.42
N GLY A 172 -22.44 -7.10 26.62
CA GLY A 172 -22.87 -6.14 27.62
C GLY A 172 -22.13 -4.81 27.56
N ASP A 173 -21.67 -4.33 28.69
CA ASP A 173 -21.02 -3.02 28.80
C ASP A 173 -19.62 -3.00 28.20
N ILE A 174 -18.92 -4.14 28.12
CA ILE A 174 -17.63 -4.23 27.42
C ILE A 174 -17.83 -4.02 25.90
N ALA A 175 -18.84 -4.63 25.29
CA ALA A 175 -19.18 -4.40 23.88
C ALA A 175 -19.61 -2.95 23.63
N ARG A 176 -20.34 -2.34 24.56
CA ARG A 176 -20.71 -0.91 24.47
C ARG A 176 -19.50 0.00 24.58
N LEU A 177 -18.58 -0.27 25.51
CA LEU A 177 -17.33 0.47 25.66
C LEU A 177 -16.48 0.39 24.38
N HIS A 178 -16.33 -0.81 23.84
CA HIS A 178 -15.63 -1.03 22.56
C HIS A 178 -16.23 -0.17 21.43
N SER A 179 -17.55 -0.22 21.25
CA SER A 179 -18.25 0.61 20.26
C SER A 179 -18.11 2.10 20.53
N ALA A 180 -18.10 2.52 21.79
CA ALA A 180 -17.93 3.93 22.18
C ALA A 180 -16.54 4.46 21.85
N VAL A 181 -15.49 3.68 22.09
CA VAL A 181 -14.09 4.05 21.73
C VAL A 181 -13.96 4.24 20.21
N ILE A 182 -14.53 3.32 19.42
CA ILE A 182 -14.53 3.43 17.97
C ILE A 182 -15.30 4.66 17.49
N ALA A 183 -16.50 4.88 18.04
CA ALA A 183 -17.30 6.05 17.70
C ALA A 183 -16.57 7.36 18.05
N TYR A 184 -15.91 7.40 19.21
CA TYR A 184 -15.10 8.54 19.62
C TYR A 184 -13.95 8.80 18.64
N ALA A 185 -13.19 7.78 18.29
CA ALA A 185 -12.08 7.91 17.33
C ALA A 185 -12.57 8.39 15.95
N ARG A 186 -13.69 7.85 15.46
CA ARG A 186 -14.32 8.29 14.22
C ARG A 186 -14.67 9.78 14.25
N ASP A 187 -15.41 10.20 15.28
CA ASP A 187 -15.88 11.58 15.41
C ASP A 187 -14.71 12.56 15.62
N PHE A 188 -13.68 12.10 16.34
CA PHE A 188 -12.44 12.86 16.52
C PHE A 188 -11.75 13.16 15.17
N MET A 189 -11.70 12.20 14.24
CA MET A 189 -11.12 12.41 12.93
C MET A 189 -12.01 13.26 12.02
N ILE A 190 -13.34 13.08 12.07
CA ILE A 190 -14.30 13.94 11.35
C ILE A 190 -14.12 15.40 11.77
N ASN A 191 -14.02 15.66 13.07
CA ASN A 191 -13.83 17.01 13.61
C ASN A 191 -12.48 17.64 13.21
N ARG A 192 -11.53 16.84 12.75
CA ARG A 192 -10.24 17.27 12.18
C ARG A 192 -10.24 17.43 10.67
N GLY A 193 -11.42 17.37 10.04
CA GLY A 193 -11.61 17.66 8.63
C GLY A 193 -11.47 16.44 7.72
N PHE A 194 -11.48 15.22 8.28
CA PHE A 194 -11.49 14.00 7.47
C PHE A 194 -12.90 13.64 7.04
N THR A 195 -13.07 13.30 5.77
CA THR A 195 -14.33 12.77 5.25
C THR A 195 -14.47 11.31 5.67
N TYR A 196 -15.52 11.01 6.43
CA TYR A 196 -15.81 9.63 6.81
C TYR A 196 -16.39 8.85 5.64
N CYS A 197 -15.87 7.65 5.39
CA CYS A 197 -16.39 6.74 4.40
C CYS A 197 -16.50 5.31 4.95
N VAL A 198 -17.45 4.55 4.43
CA VAL A 198 -17.59 3.11 4.68
C VAL A 198 -17.21 2.40 3.37
N PRO A 199 -16.01 1.81 3.30
CA PRO A 199 -15.52 1.18 2.10
C PRO A 199 -15.97 -0.28 2.00
N PRO A 200 -15.81 -0.96 0.86
CA PRO A 200 -15.94 -2.41 0.77
C PRO A 200 -14.94 -3.12 1.71
N PHE A 201 -15.37 -4.18 2.40
CA PHE A 201 -14.50 -4.98 3.28
C PHE A 201 -13.87 -6.17 2.58
N MET A 202 -14.12 -6.31 1.28
CA MET A 202 -13.46 -7.25 0.37
C MET A 202 -12.95 -6.50 -0.84
N ILE A 203 -11.74 -6.85 -1.28
CA ILE A 203 -11.06 -6.20 -2.41
C ILE A 203 -10.51 -7.24 -3.38
N ARG A 204 -10.34 -6.84 -4.64
CA ARG A 204 -9.77 -7.69 -5.69
C ARG A 204 -8.25 -7.76 -5.63
N SER A 205 -7.69 -8.80 -6.24
CA SER A 205 -6.22 -9.02 -6.31
C SER A 205 -5.44 -7.83 -6.86
N ASN A 206 -5.98 -7.10 -7.85
CA ASN A 206 -5.32 -5.94 -8.43
C ASN A 206 -5.21 -4.76 -7.44
N VAL A 207 -6.13 -4.63 -6.49
CA VAL A 207 -6.02 -3.66 -5.39
C VAL A 207 -5.01 -4.16 -4.38
N VAL A 208 -5.09 -5.45 -3.98
CA VAL A 208 -4.16 -6.06 -3.01
C VAL A 208 -2.71 -5.86 -3.45
N THR A 209 -2.38 -6.21 -4.68
CA THR A 209 -1.01 -6.07 -5.22
C THR A 209 -0.56 -4.62 -5.35
N GLY A 210 -1.50 -3.68 -5.40
CA GLY A 210 -1.20 -2.24 -5.39
C GLY A 210 -0.78 -1.72 -4.02
N VAL A 211 -1.25 -2.34 -2.93
CA VAL A 211 -1.10 -1.80 -1.56
C VAL A 211 -0.11 -2.56 -0.69
N MET A 212 0.26 -3.80 -1.04
CA MET A 212 1.21 -4.60 -0.29
C MET A 212 2.11 -5.44 -1.20
N SER A 213 3.12 -6.10 -0.63
CA SER A 213 3.96 -7.05 -1.34
C SER A 213 3.25 -8.40 -1.51
N PHE A 214 3.70 -9.21 -2.48
CA PHE A 214 3.16 -10.57 -2.69
C PHE A 214 3.34 -11.47 -1.45
N ALA A 215 4.47 -11.34 -0.75
CA ALA A 215 4.77 -12.13 0.44
C ALA A 215 3.80 -11.78 1.59
N GLU A 216 3.54 -10.49 1.80
CA GLU A 216 2.56 -10.03 2.78
C GLU A 216 1.15 -10.50 2.45
N MET A 217 0.75 -10.43 1.17
CA MET A 217 -0.56 -10.88 0.71
C MET A 217 -0.83 -12.34 1.12
N ASP A 218 0.10 -13.25 0.85
CA ASP A 218 -0.09 -14.68 1.15
C ASP A 218 -0.06 -14.97 2.65
N SER A 219 0.78 -14.28 3.40
CA SER A 219 0.93 -14.48 4.86
C SER A 219 -0.19 -13.86 5.68
N MET A 220 -0.75 -12.73 5.23
CA MET A 220 -1.70 -11.93 6.04
C MET A 220 -3.16 -12.05 5.61
N MET A 221 -3.47 -12.15 4.31
CA MET A 221 -4.84 -11.97 3.84
C MET A 221 -5.61 -13.29 3.72
N TYR A 222 -6.89 -13.25 4.10
CA TYR A 222 -7.84 -14.30 3.81
C TYR A 222 -8.38 -14.11 2.38
N LYS A 223 -8.28 -15.15 1.57
CA LYS A 223 -8.85 -15.21 0.22
C LYS A 223 -10.18 -15.95 0.25
N ILE A 224 -11.17 -15.45 -0.50
CA ILE A 224 -12.44 -16.17 -0.72
C ILE A 224 -12.20 -17.23 -1.79
N GLU A 225 -12.56 -18.47 -1.46
CA GLU A 225 -12.41 -19.59 -2.38
C GLU A 225 -13.37 -19.45 -3.58
N GLY A 226 -12.84 -19.67 -4.78
CA GLY A 226 -13.61 -19.58 -6.02
C GLY A 226 -13.83 -18.17 -6.56
N GLU A 227 -13.37 -17.12 -5.85
CA GLU A 227 -13.54 -15.72 -6.26
C GLU A 227 -12.23 -14.94 -6.24
N ASP A 228 -12.16 -13.86 -7.04
CA ASP A 228 -11.07 -12.87 -6.95
C ASP A 228 -11.40 -11.82 -5.89
N LEU A 229 -11.57 -12.29 -4.63
CA LEU A 229 -11.84 -11.43 -3.48
C LEU A 229 -10.99 -11.84 -2.27
N TYR A 230 -10.57 -10.82 -1.51
CA TYR A 230 -9.78 -10.93 -0.28
C TYR A 230 -10.41 -10.07 0.80
N LEU A 231 -10.51 -10.58 2.03
CA LEU A 231 -10.91 -9.79 3.19
C LEU A 231 -9.82 -8.78 3.51
N ILE A 232 -10.21 -7.54 3.80
CA ILE A 232 -9.25 -6.47 4.11
C ILE A 232 -8.54 -6.68 5.46
N GLY A 233 -7.24 -6.43 5.50
CA GLY A 233 -6.46 -6.35 6.75
C GLY A 233 -6.44 -4.94 7.37
N THR A 234 -6.94 -3.94 6.62
CA THR A 234 -7.13 -2.54 7.01
C THR A 234 -8.00 -1.85 5.97
N SER A 235 -8.80 -0.87 6.37
CA SER A 235 -9.60 -0.07 5.43
C SER A 235 -8.74 0.84 4.53
N GLU A 236 -7.46 1.08 4.86
CA GLU A 236 -6.50 1.75 3.98
C GLU A 236 -6.54 1.16 2.57
N HIS A 237 -6.47 -0.18 2.48
CA HIS A 237 -6.44 -0.89 1.20
C HIS A 237 -7.64 -0.56 0.32
N SER A 238 -8.82 -0.57 0.91
CA SER A 238 -10.06 -0.31 0.21
C SER A 238 -10.23 1.18 -0.11
N MET A 239 -9.84 2.06 0.79
CA MET A 239 -9.91 3.51 0.59
C MET A 239 -8.98 3.98 -0.52
N ILE A 240 -7.74 3.51 -0.56
CA ILE A 240 -6.82 3.87 -1.66
C ILE A 240 -7.23 3.18 -2.96
N GLY A 241 -7.78 1.97 -2.89
CA GLY A 241 -8.35 1.26 -4.04
C GLY A 241 -9.48 2.01 -4.74
N LYS A 242 -10.18 2.92 -4.05
CA LYS A 242 -11.16 3.84 -4.64
C LYS A 242 -10.60 4.66 -5.81
N PHE A 243 -9.30 4.92 -5.79
CA PHE A 243 -8.63 5.77 -6.78
C PHE A 243 -7.94 4.97 -7.91
N ILE A 244 -8.08 3.64 -7.94
CA ILE A 244 -7.45 2.80 -8.97
C ILE A 244 -7.82 3.26 -10.39
N ASP A 245 -6.82 3.36 -11.29
CA ASP A 245 -6.98 3.78 -12.69
C ASP A 245 -7.68 5.16 -12.86
N THR A 246 -7.54 6.05 -11.88
CA THR A 246 -8.16 7.39 -11.95
C THR A 246 -7.16 8.47 -12.35
N ILE A 247 -7.70 9.53 -12.98
CA ILE A 247 -6.99 10.78 -13.20
C ILE A 247 -7.68 11.86 -12.37
N ASN A 248 -7.02 12.32 -11.34
CA ASN A 248 -7.55 13.29 -10.40
C ASN A 248 -7.19 14.71 -10.85
N LYS A 249 -8.10 15.66 -10.63
CA LYS A 249 -7.80 17.07 -10.83
C LYS A 249 -7.00 17.58 -9.63
N GLU A 250 -5.99 18.38 -9.91
CA GLU A 250 -5.13 18.94 -8.86
C GLU A 250 -5.89 19.82 -7.86
N GLU A 251 -6.92 20.52 -8.33
CA GLU A 251 -7.80 21.37 -7.51
C GLU A 251 -8.58 20.61 -6.43
N ASN A 252 -8.74 19.29 -6.59
CA ASN A 252 -9.44 18.42 -5.63
C ASN A 252 -8.52 17.83 -4.56
N LEU A 253 -7.21 18.05 -4.66
CA LEU A 253 -6.26 17.56 -3.68
C LEU A 253 -6.11 18.58 -2.52
N PRO A 254 -5.90 18.08 -1.30
CA PRO A 254 -5.81 16.68 -0.90
C PRO A 254 -7.17 16.02 -0.66
N TYR A 255 -7.25 14.70 -0.90
CA TYR A 255 -8.34 13.89 -0.36
C TYR A 255 -7.95 13.40 1.04
N THR A 256 -8.73 13.75 2.04
CA THR A 256 -8.57 13.33 3.42
C THR A 256 -9.72 12.41 3.81
N LEU A 257 -9.45 11.11 3.92
CA LEU A 257 -10.48 10.12 4.22
C LEU A 257 -10.19 9.42 5.55
N THR A 258 -11.25 9.12 6.29
CA THR A 258 -11.20 8.28 7.49
C THR A 258 -12.26 7.20 7.42
N SER A 259 -11.97 6.04 7.96
CA SER A 259 -12.88 4.89 7.92
C SER A 259 -12.71 4.01 9.15
N TYR A 260 -13.84 3.56 9.68
CA TYR A 260 -13.89 2.41 10.56
C TYR A 260 -14.15 1.14 9.74
N SER A 261 -13.46 0.05 10.08
CA SER A 261 -13.74 -1.25 9.49
C SER A 261 -13.37 -2.41 10.42
N PRO A 262 -14.06 -3.56 10.32
CA PRO A 262 -13.47 -4.82 10.71
C PRO A 262 -12.25 -5.10 9.83
N CYS A 263 -11.24 -5.75 10.42
CA CYS A 263 -10.00 -6.12 9.77
C CYS A 263 -9.73 -7.60 10.02
N PHE A 264 -9.21 -8.29 9.00
CA PHE A 264 -8.99 -9.73 9.06
C PHE A 264 -7.53 -10.04 8.69
N ARG A 265 -6.80 -10.71 9.62
CA ARG A 265 -5.41 -11.11 9.39
C ARG A 265 -5.18 -12.55 9.81
N LYS A 266 -4.42 -13.29 9.02
CA LYS A 266 -4.07 -14.68 9.33
C LYS A 266 -3.13 -14.81 10.53
N GLU A 267 -2.41 -13.74 10.91
CA GLU A 267 -1.45 -13.70 12.02
C GLU A 267 -0.51 -14.92 12.08
N LYS A 268 -0.06 -15.40 10.91
CA LYS A 268 0.83 -16.55 10.82
C LYS A 268 2.17 -16.26 11.50
N GLY A 269 2.57 -17.11 12.44
CA GLY A 269 3.86 -17.01 13.14
C GLY A 269 3.84 -16.16 14.41
N ALA A 270 2.71 -15.60 14.79
CA ALA A 270 2.56 -14.90 16.05
C ALA A 270 2.31 -15.90 17.20
N HIS A 271 3.38 -16.41 17.80
CA HIS A 271 3.31 -17.28 18.98
C HIS A 271 3.95 -16.56 20.17
N GLY A 272 3.26 -16.52 21.33
CA GLY A 272 3.80 -15.93 22.57
C GLY A 272 2.78 -15.77 23.70
N ILE A 273 3.24 -15.18 24.80
CA ILE A 273 2.48 -14.95 26.05
C ILE A 273 1.18 -14.16 25.83
N GLU A 274 1.07 -13.45 24.72
CA GLU A 274 -0.10 -12.63 24.36
C GLU A 274 -1.24 -13.45 23.74
N GLU A 275 -1.07 -14.76 23.55
CA GLU A 275 -2.11 -15.67 23.05
C GLU A 275 -3.37 -15.75 23.95
N ARG A 276 -3.26 -15.36 25.21
CA ARG A 276 -4.35 -15.44 26.18
C ARG A 276 -5.28 -14.23 26.17
N GLY A 277 -5.06 -13.26 25.30
CA GLY A 277 -5.83 -12.01 25.27
C GLY A 277 -6.50 -11.76 23.94
N VAL A 278 -7.04 -10.56 23.80
CA VAL A 278 -7.60 -10.01 22.55
C VAL A 278 -6.64 -8.99 21.92
N TYR A 279 -5.33 -9.16 22.14
CA TYR A 279 -4.30 -8.25 21.62
C TYR A 279 -3.91 -8.61 20.17
N ARG A 280 -3.63 -9.91 19.89
CA ARG A 280 -3.27 -10.40 18.56
C ARG A 280 -4.26 -11.48 18.13
N ILE A 281 -5.18 -11.09 17.27
CA ILE A 281 -6.38 -11.85 16.91
C ILE A 281 -6.65 -11.77 15.41
N HIS A 282 -7.40 -12.74 14.88
CA HIS A 282 -7.70 -12.85 13.46
C HIS A 282 -8.71 -11.82 12.96
N GLN A 283 -9.61 -11.36 13.84
CA GLN A 283 -10.61 -10.34 13.56
C GLN A 283 -10.53 -9.23 14.61
N PHE A 284 -10.26 -8.03 14.17
CA PHE A 284 -10.22 -6.84 15.02
C PHE A 284 -10.82 -5.64 14.29
N GLU A 285 -10.91 -4.52 14.95
CA GLU A 285 -11.52 -3.31 14.42
C GLU A 285 -10.52 -2.17 14.43
N LYS A 286 -10.57 -1.35 13.39
CA LYS A 286 -9.60 -0.28 13.16
C LYS A 286 -10.29 0.99 12.65
N GLN A 287 -9.92 2.13 13.22
CA GLN A 287 -10.16 3.45 12.66
C GLN A 287 -8.91 3.87 11.88
N GLU A 288 -9.07 4.15 10.60
CA GLU A 288 -7.97 4.45 9.68
C GLU A 288 -8.08 5.87 9.13
N MET A 289 -6.96 6.47 8.80
CA MET A 289 -6.87 7.72 8.05
C MET A 289 -5.99 7.51 6.82
N ILE A 290 -6.40 8.05 5.67
CA ILE A 290 -5.53 8.19 4.50
C ILE A 290 -5.58 9.60 3.95
N VAL A 291 -4.47 10.01 3.35
CA VAL A 291 -4.38 11.26 2.59
C VAL A 291 -3.77 10.98 1.22
N VAL A 292 -4.48 11.41 0.18
CA VAL A 292 -3.97 11.44 -1.18
C VAL A 292 -3.70 12.90 -1.52
N CYS A 293 -2.43 13.27 -1.68
CA CYS A 293 -1.99 14.65 -1.81
C CYS A 293 -0.92 14.80 -2.90
N LYS A 294 -0.51 16.04 -3.17
CA LYS A 294 0.66 16.32 -4.00
C LYS A 294 1.95 15.80 -3.33
N PRO A 295 2.96 15.38 -4.10
CA PRO A 295 4.22 14.89 -3.54
C PRO A 295 4.89 15.88 -2.57
N GLU A 296 4.87 17.18 -2.88
CA GLU A 296 5.43 18.25 -2.06
C GLU A 296 4.77 18.40 -0.70
N ASP A 297 3.49 18.04 -0.58
CA ASP A 297 2.70 18.12 0.66
C ASP A 297 2.81 16.87 1.53
N SER A 298 3.42 15.80 1.02
CA SER A 298 3.46 14.48 1.63
C SER A 298 4.05 14.50 3.05
N LYS A 299 5.15 15.24 3.27
CA LYS A 299 5.77 15.36 4.59
C LYS A 299 4.84 16.05 5.60
N MET A 300 4.23 17.16 5.21
CA MET A 300 3.32 17.91 6.07
C MET A 300 2.11 17.05 6.48
N TRP A 301 1.55 16.28 5.53
CA TRP A 301 0.43 15.39 5.83
C TRP A 301 0.84 14.20 6.68
N PHE A 302 2.03 13.64 6.49
CA PHE A 302 2.58 12.61 7.36
C PHE A 302 2.66 13.07 8.81
N ASP A 303 3.21 14.27 9.05
CA ASP A 303 3.31 14.85 10.40
C ASP A 303 1.91 15.09 11.01
N LYS A 304 0.94 15.54 10.22
CA LYS A 304 -0.45 15.71 10.69
C LYS A 304 -1.14 14.39 11.04
N LEU A 305 -0.97 13.36 10.23
CA LEU A 305 -1.56 12.03 10.49
C LEU A 305 -1.01 11.44 11.78
N TRP A 306 0.31 11.49 11.94
CA TRP A 306 0.98 11.05 13.15
C TRP A 306 0.46 11.83 14.38
N GLN A 307 0.45 13.15 14.32
CA GLN A 307 -0.02 14.00 15.43
C GLN A 307 -1.49 13.71 15.77
N ASN A 308 -2.34 13.46 14.78
CA ASN A 308 -3.74 13.08 15.01
C ASN A 308 -3.86 11.80 15.83
N THR A 309 -3.01 10.80 15.57
CA THR A 309 -3.00 9.54 16.36
C THR A 309 -2.54 9.80 17.79
N VAL A 310 -1.46 10.54 17.99
CA VAL A 310 -0.97 10.92 19.32
C VAL A 310 -2.04 11.69 20.10
N ASP A 311 -2.66 12.68 19.47
CA ASP A 311 -3.68 13.51 20.12
C ASP A 311 -4.95 12.72 20.48
N LEU A 312 -5.33 11.72 19.68
CA LEU A 312 -6.46 10.85 19.98
C LEU A 312 -6.22 10.12 21.32
N PHE A 313 -5.06 9.47 21.48
CA PHE A 313 -4.74 8.75 22.72
C PHE A 313 -4.57 9.69 23.92
N ARG A 314 -3.93 10.84 23.72
CA ARG A 314 -3.82 11.87 24.76
C ARG A 314 -5.17 12.39 25.22
N SER A 315 -6.15 12.53 24.33
CA SER A 315 -7.50 12.97 24.68
C SER A 315 -8.27 11.96 25.55
N MET A 316 -7.76 10.74 25.63
CA MET A 316 -8.24 9.67 26.52
C MET A 316 -7.36 9.47 27.76
N ASP A 317 -6.45 10.43 28.05
CA ASP A 317 -5.46 10.36 29.15
C ASP A 317 -4.56 9.12 29.11
N ILE A 318 -4.30 8.59 27.92
CA ILE A 318 -3.41 7.46 27.71
C ILE A 318 -2.01 7.96 27.34
N PRO A 319 -0.97 7.70 28.17
CA PRO A 319 0.40 8.04 27.81
C PRO A 319 0.86 7.25 26.59
N VAL A 320 1.50 7.94 25.65
CA VAL A 320 2.03 7.32 24.42
C VAL A 320 3.47 7.74 24.19
N ARG A 321 4.18 6.90 23.42
CA ARG A 321 5.46 7.27 22.82
C ARG A 321 5.43 7.05 21.31
N THR A 322 6.33 7.68 20.60
CA THR A 322 6.52 7.48 19.17
C THR A 322 7.90 6.90 18.91
N LEU A 323 7.92 5.82 18.13
CA LEU A 323 9.14 5.22 17.60
C LEU A 323 9.26 5.50 16.11
N GLU A 324 10.43 5.95 15.67
CA GLU A 324 10.76 5.97 14.25
C GLU A 324 11.30 4.61 13.83
N CYS A 325 10.61 3.99 12.85
CA CYS A 325 11.02 2.70 12.33
C CYS A 325 12.35 2.82 11.60
N CYS A 326 13.27 1.93 11.91
CA CYS A 326 14.55 1.87 11.22
C CYS A 326 14.43 1.21 9.83
N SER A 327 15.46 1.34 9.02
CA SER A 327 15.47 0.93 7.61
C SER A 327 15.14 -0.54 7.38
N GLY A 328 15.56 -1.44 8.27
CA GLY A 328 15.31 -2.88 8.16
C GLY A 328 13.90 -3.30 8.61
N ASP A 329 13.24 -2.49 9.44
CA ASP A 329 11.87 -2.71 9.88
C ASP A 329 10.82 -2.13 8.91
N LEU A 330 11.21 -1.17 8.07
CA LEU A 330 10.31 -0.58 7.08
C LEU A 330 9.86 -1.61 6.03
N ALA A 331 8.54 -1.78 5.85
CA ALA A 331 7.98 -2.52 4.73
C ALA A 331 8.40 -1.92 3.37
N ASP A 332 8.36 -2.73 2.32
CA ASP A 332 8.94 -2.37 1.01
C ASP A 332 8.36 -1.10 0.36
N LEU A 333 7.10 -0.80 0.62
CA LEU A 333 6.45 0.39 0.03
C LEU A 333 6.71 1.67 0.83
N LYS A 334 7.14 1.56 2.08
CA LYS A 334 7.27 2.71 2.98
C LYS A 334 8.55 3.50 2.69
N VAL A 335 8.40 4.82 2.65
CA VAL A 335 9.50 5.80 2.61
C VAL A 335 9.94 6.13 4.04
N ARG A 336 8.98 6.28 4.95
CA ARG A 336 9.17 6.58 6.36
C ARG A 336 7.98 6.06 7.16
N SER A 337 8.19 5.62 8.39
CA SER A 337 7.11 5.18 9.29
C SER A 337 7.39 5.57 10.73
N LEU A 338 6.32 5.96 11.43
CA LEU A 338 6.32 6.23 12.86
C LEU A 338 5.27 5.34 13.51
N ASP A 339 5.67 4.57 14.53
CA ASP A 339 4.74 3.79 15.33
C ASP A 339 4.40 4.55 16.60
N VAL A 340 3.11 4.62 16.92
CA VAL A 340 2.61 5.17 18.18
C VAL A 340 2.29 4.01 19.09
N GLU A 341 2.91 4.01 20.27
CA GLU A 341 2.74 2.98 21.28
C GLU A 341 2.11 3.56 22.54
N ALA A 342 1.11 2.88 23.11
CA ALA A 342 0.44 3.24 24.33
C ALA A 342 1.04 2.51 25.53
N TRP A 343 1.08 3.20 26.68
CA TRP A 343 1.59 2.65 27.93
C TRP A 343 0.64 1.63 28.55
N SER A 344 1.13 0.47 28.88
CA SER A 344 0.45 -0.52 29.71
C SER A 344 0.98 -0.48 31.14
N PRO A 345 0.20 0.04 32.13
CA PRO A 345 0.66 0.08 33.51
C PRO A 345 0.80 -1.31 34.13
N ARG A 346 0.03 -2.31 33.65
CA ARG A 346 0.15 -3.71 34.10
C ARG A 346 1.50 -4.32 33.67
N GLN A 347 1.87 -4.19 32.40
CA GLN A 347 3.05 -4.81 31.83
C GLN A 347 4.30 -3.91 31.97
N LYS A 348 4.10 -2.66 32.40
CA LYS A 348 5.16 -1.64 32.53
C LYS A 348 5.96 -1.47 31.24
N LYS A 349 5.27 -1.53 30.11
CA LYS A 349 5.83 -1.34 28.77
C LYS A 349 4.85 -0.68 27.83
N TYR A 350 5.35 -0.19 26.73
CA TYR A 350 4.53 0.37 25.64
C TYR A 350 4.18 -0.71 24.63
N PHE A 351 3.02 -0.55 23.97
CA PHE A 351 2.50 -1.42 22.93
C PHE A 351 2.03 -0.60 21.75
N GLU A 352 2.32 -1.05 20.54
CA GLU A 352 1.84 -0.41 19.32
C GLU A 352 0.31 -0.37 19.28
N VAL A 353 -0.22 0.84 19.06
CA VAL A 353 -1.65 1.12 18.91
C VAL A 353 -1.97 1.83 17.59
N GLY A 354 -0.96 2.23 16.86
CA GLY A 354 -1.09 2.84 15.55
C GLY A 354 0.24 2.99 14.85
N SER A 355 0.20 2.99 13.54
CA SER A 355 1.36 3.24 12.68
C SER A 355 1.00 4.31 11.66
N CYS A 356 1.88 5.27 11.44
CA CYS A 356 1.75 6.30 10.41
C CYS A 356 2.85 6.10 9.38
N SER A 357 2.49 6.00 8.10
CA SER A 357 3.45 5.72 7.04
C SER A 357 3.35 6.73 5.90
N ASN A 358 4.51 7.20 5.44
CA ASN A 358 4.64 7.87 4.16
C ASN A 358 5.07 6.83 3.11
N LEU A 359 4.28 6.71 2.05
CA LEU A 359 4.49 5.75 0.97
C LEU A 359 5.03 6.42 -0.30
N GLY A 360 5.19 7.76 -0.27
CA GLY A 360 5.50 8.51 -1.48
C GLY A 360 4.47 8.20 -2.58
N ASP A 361 4.94 8.00 -3.80
CA ASP A 361 4.10 7.65 -4.94
C ASP A 361 4.03 6.13 -5.24
N ALA A 362 4.51 5.28 -4.31
CA ALA A 362 4.62 3.84 -4.57
C ALA A 362 3.27 3.15 -4.84
N GLN A 363 2.26 3.43 -4.02
CA GLN A 363 0.90 2.90 -4.22
C GLN A 363 0.24 3.53 -5.44
N ALA A 364 0.41 4.84 -5.64
CA ALA A 364 -0.14 5.56 -6.79
C ALA A 364 0.38 4.99 -8.11
N ARG A 365 1.68 4.65 -8.20
CA ARG A 365 2.25 3.99 -9.38
C ARG A 365 1.68 2.60 -9.61
N ARG A 366 1.53 1.80 -8.55
CA ARG A 366 0.97 0.45 -8.65
C ARG A 366 -0.49 0.45 -9.05
N LEU A 367 -1.27 1.37 -8.51
CA LEU A 367 -2.72 1.51 -8.74
C LEU A 367 -3.06 2.46 -9.90
N LYS A 368 -2.04 3.02 -10.59
CA LYS A 368 -2.20 3.97 -11.69
C LYS A 368 -3.07 5.19 -11.31
N ILE A 369 -2.82 5.71 -10.12
CA ILE A 369 -3.47 6.92 -9.63
C ILE A 369 -2.68 8.11 -10.17
N LEU A 370 -3.29 8.92 -11.01
CA LEU A 370 -2.66 10.03 -11.70
C LEU A 370 -3.30 11.35 -11.31
N SER A 371 -2.53 12.44 -11.42
CA SER A 371 -3.08 13.80 -11.43
C SER A 371 -2.77 14.52 -12.74
N LEU A 372 -3.63 15.48 -13.11
CA LEU A 372 -3.33 16.42 -14.17
C LEU A 372 -2.57 17.61 -13.58
N ILE A 373 -1.31 17.76 -13.98
CA ILE A 373 -0.50 18.92 -13.69
C ILE A 373 -0.62 19.86 -14.89
N HIS A 374 -1.33 20.97 -14.73
CA HIS A 374 -1.60 22.02 -15.73
C HIS A 374 -2.37 21.61 -17.00
N ILE A 375 -3.44 22.34 -17.25
CA ILE A 375 -4.30 22.21 -18.45
C ILE A 375 -3.60 22.69 -19.73
N SER A 376 -2.46 23.37 -19.63
CA SER A 376 -1.76 23.97 -20.78
C SER A 376 -0.86 23.00 -21.57
N GLU A 377 -0.58 21.81 -21.03
CA GLU A 377 0.17 20.76 -21.76
C GLU A 377 -0.55 19.41 -21.67
N PRO A 378 -1.17 18.92 -22.75
CA PRO A 378 -2.01 17.71 -22.72
C PRO A 378 -1.28 16.40 -22.45
N THR A 379 0.00 16.42 -22.10
CA THR A 379 0.83 15.23 -21.97
C THR A 379 1.51 15.05 -20.59
N ARG A 380 1.43 16.00 -19.67
CA ARG A 380 2.02 15.85 -18.34
C ARG A 380 1.03 15.25 -17.36
N ARG A 381 1.28 14.00 -16.98
CA ARG A 381 0.62 13.29 -15.89
C ARG A 381 1.67 12.94 -14.83
N SER A 382 1.38 13.15 -13.56
CA SER A 382 2.20 12.66 -12.45
C SER A 382 1.39 11.73 -11.58
N TYR A 383 2.09 10.82 -10.88
CA TYR A 383 1.50 9.99 -9.83
C TYR A 383 1.42 10.80 -8.53
N ILE A 384 0.36 10.61 -7.76
CA ILE A 384 0.04 11.29 -6.50
C ILE A 384 -0.05 10.29 -5.35
#